data_c08ea7437a49804086a30606ccd14a77
#
_entry.id   c08ea7437a49804086a30606ccd14a77
#
_cell.length_a   1.000
_cell.length_b   1.000
_cell.length_c   1.000
_cell.angle_alpha   90.00
_cell.angle_beta   90.00
_cell.angle_gamma   90.00
#
_symmetry.space_group_name_H-M   'P 1'
#
loop_
_entity.id
_entity.type
_entity.pdbx_description
1 polymer ?
#
loop_
_entity_poly.entity_id
_entity_poly.type
_entity_poly.pdbx_seq_one_letter_code
_entity_poly.pdbx_strand_id
1 'polypeptide(L)'
;MNELKFSESEIPYEELANFGLSQEMIDDFPESIMNKFLSGQRTPLLPIERADFDGVVHKDFARIRLQQTEDGLHPVFLPLIAKNNLEYFTEEQKTALQNGQVLKVLLPSNNSWNYVQLDGATNATISVKADIIDQNLSTLANKVGLSESDVMELEEGKVVTKGEEGKMFSAGIDLNEETGIRSVNGDAQKWQEEKDGNVMLDKYNFGIYGCWTKDDKGMLSYVPEDEYSEEMCVAQDAAIEKAKQSRGIHM
;
A
#
# COMPACT_ATOMS: atom_id res chain seq x y z
N MET A 1 -2.40 10.12 -11.59
CA MET A 1 -1.19 9.28 -11.58
C MET A 1 -0.27 9.88 -10.55
N ASN A 2 0.13 9.11 -9.54
CA ASN A 2 1.18 9.55 -8.62
C ASN A 2 2.48 9.64 -9.41
N GLU A 3 3.25 10.69 -9.17
CA GLU A 3 4.55 10.88 -9.79
C GLU A 3 5.51 9.79 -9.29
N LEU A 4 6.21 9.10 -10.20
CA LEU A 4 7.22 8.13 -9.82
C LEU A 4 8.38 8.88 -9.16
N LYS A 5 8.80 8.44 -7.98
CA LYS A 5 9.92 9.04 -7.23
C LYS A 5 11.25 8.40 -7.57
N PHE A 6 11.19 7.11 -7.92
CA PHE A 6 12.35 6.26 -8.16
C PHE A 6 12.26 5.64 -9.55
N SER A 7 13.40 5.30 -10.13
CA SER A 7 13.48 4.54 -11.37
C SER A 7 13.67 3.05 -11.07
N GLU A 8 13.29 2.18 -11.99
CA GLU A 8 13.53 0.73 -11.87
C GLU A 8 15.01 0.39 -11.69
N SER A 9 15.92 1.18 -12.28
CA SER A 9 17.36 0.98 -12.15
C SER A 9 17.92 1.25 -10.74
N GLU A 10 17.14 1.90 -9.87
CA GLU A 10 17.52 2.19 -8.48
C GLU A 10 16.99 1.14 -7.49
N ILE A 11 16.21 0.16 -7.96
CA ILE A 11 15.64 -0.88 -7.09
C ILE A 11 16.78 -1.67 -6.42
N PRO A 12 16.76 -1.80 -5.07
CA PRO A 12 17.78 -2.52 -4.32
C PRO A 12 17.55 -4.04 -4.35
N TYR A 13 17.73 -4.66 -5.52
CA TYR A 13 17.47 -6.09 -5.76
C TYR A 13 18.21 -7.03 -4.80
N GLU A 14 19.47 -6.71 -4.47
CA GLU A 14 20.28 -7.53 -3.55
C GLU A 14 19.67 -7.57 -2.14
N GLU A 15 19.13 -6.44 -1.66
CA GLU A 15 18.50 -6.39 -0.34
C GLU A 15 17.16 -7.14 -0.36
N LEU A 16 16.38 -7.00 -1.43
CA LEU A 16 15.11 -7.71 -1.61
C LEU A 16 15.31 -9.23 -1.70
N ALA A 17 16.36 -9.69 -2.39
CA ALA A 17 16.70 -11.10 -2.51
C ALA A 17 17.02 -11.76 -1.16
N ASN A 18 17.55 -11.02 -0.18
CA ASN A 18 17.75 -11.52 1.18
C ASN A 18 16.45 -11.90 1.90
N PHE A 19 15.32 -11.45 1.36
CA PHE A 19 13.98 -11.77 1.86
C PHE A 19 13.18 -12.64 0.89
N GLY A 20 13.85 -13.36 -0.02
CA GLY A 20 13.22 -14.29 -0.96
C GLY A 20 12.55 -13.63 -2.16
N LEU A 21 12.75 -12.33 -2.37
CA LEU A 21 12.20 -11.60 -3.51
C LEU A 21 13.29 -11.45 -4.58
N SER A 22 13.32 -12.39 -5.53
CA SER A 22 14.29 -12.34 -6.64
C SER A 22 14.03 -11.17 -7.57
N GLN A 23 15.03 -10.81 -8.37
CA GLN A 23 14.87 -9.79 -9.40
C GLN A 23 13.73 -10.13 -10.36
N GLU A 24 13.63 -11.39 -10.81
CA GLU A 24 12.57 -11.86 -11.71
C GLU A 24 11.17 -11.63 -11.12
N MET A 25 11.00 -11.90 -9.83
CA MET A 25 9.73 -11.64 -9.13
C MET A 25 9.37 -10.16 -9.13
N ILE A 26 10.36 -9.29 -8.95
CA ILE A 26 10.14 -7.83 -8.94
C ILE A 26 9.89 -7.31 -10.36
N ASP A 27 10.65 -7.77 -11.35
CA ASP A 27 10.50 -7.38 -12.76
C ASP A 27 9.13 -7.82 -13.32
N ASP A 28 8.55 -8.89 -12.76
CA ASP A 28 7.20 -9.37 -13.08
C ASP A 28 6.08 -8.72 -12.26
N PHE A 29 6.38 -7.67 -11.48
CA PHE A 29 5.30 -6.96 -10.79
C PHE A 29 4.28 -6.43 -11.80
N PRO A 30 2.97 -6.66 -11.58
CA PRO A 30 1.94 -5.95 -12.30
C PRO A 30 2.18 -4.44 -12.25
N GLU A 31 1.91 -3.73 -13.35
CA GLU A 31 2.15 -2.28 -13.47
C GLU A 31 1.60 -1.47 -12.28
N SER A 32 0.44 -1.88 -11.77
CA SER A 32 -0.20 -1.25 -10.62
C SER A 32 0.59 -1.41 -9.30
N ILE A 33 1.30 -2.53 -9.11
CA ILE A 33 2.20 -2.76 -7.97
C ILE A 33 3.51 -2.01 -8.19
N MET A 34 4.11 -2.11 -9.37
CA MET A 34 5.35 -1.44 -9.71
C MET A 34 5.22 0.08 -9.55
N ASN A 35 4.13 0.68 -10.04
CA ASN A 35 3.87 2.11 -9.88
C ASN A 35 3.77 2.53 -8.40
N LYS A 36 3.12 1.76 -7.54
CA LYS A 36 3.11 2.02 -6.09
C LYS A 36 4.52 1.92 -5.50
N PHE A 37 5.24 0.87 -5.85
CA PHE A 37 6.58 0.62 -5.33
C PHE A 37 7.55 1.75 -5.70
N LEU A 38 7.60 2.15 -6.97
CA LEU A 38 8.44 3.25 -7.45
C LEU A 38 7.97 4.64 -6.99
N SER A 39 6.73 4.79 -6.57
CA SER A 39 6.24 6.02 -5.92
C SER A 39 6.56 6.07 -4.42
N GLY A 40 7.26 5.07 -3.85
CA GLY A 40 7.55 4.96 -2.42
C GLY A 40 6.32 4.61 -1.57
N GLN A 41 5.23 4.19 -2.21
CA GLN A 41 4.04 3.69 -1.54
C GLN A 41 4.22 2.22 -1.14
N ARG A 42 3.35 1.74 -0.26
CA ARG A 42 3.37 0.35 0.20
C ARG A 42 2.78 -0.57 -0.86
N THR A 43 3.46 -1.68 -1.13
CA THR A 43 2.91 -2.79 -1.93
C THR A 43 1.70 -3.43 -1.23
N PRO A 44 0.90 -4.27 -1.91
CA PRO A 44 0.12 -5.30 -1.26
C PRO A 44 1.00 -6.21 -0.37
N LEU A 45 0.39 -7.11 0.41
CA LEU A 45 1.14 -8.15 1.11
C LEU A 45 1.81 -9.08 0.10
N LEU A 46 3.14 -9.14 0.17
CA LEU A 46 3.98 -10.03 -0.63
C LEU A 46 4.51 -11.16 0.24
N PRO A 47 4.66 -12.37 -0.30
CA PRO A 47 5.36 -13.46 0.39
C PRO A 47 6.82 -13.07 0.56
N ILE A 48 7.36 -13.27 1.76
CA ILE A 48 8.78 -13.08 2.06
C ILE A 48 9.34 -14.32 2.73
N GLU A 49 10.63 -14.53 2.60
CA GLU A 49 11.38 -15.56 3.29
C GLU A 49 12.42 -14.92 4.19
N ARG A 50 12.53 -15.39 5.41
CA ARG A 50 13.51 -14.91 6.37
C ARG A 50 14.21 -16.07 7.04
N ALA A 51 15.54 -16.12 6.97
CA ALA A 51 16.31 -17.06 7.75
C ALA A 51 16.47 -16.55 9.19
N ASP A 52 16.31 -17.41 10.18
CA ASP A 52 16.65 -17.14 11.56
C ASP A 52 18.16 -17.35 11.83
N PHE A 53 18.57 -17.16 13.08
CA PHE A 53 19.97 -17.32 13.50
C PHE A 53 20.52 -18.76 13.32
N ASP A 54 19.64 -19.75 13.27
CA ASP A 54 19.98 -21.17 13.07
C ASP A 54 19.93 -21.55 11.58
N GLY A 55 19.63 -20.59 10.69
CA GLY A 55 19.53 -20.78 9.24
C GLY A 55 18.22 -21.43 8.79
N VAL A 56 17.21 -21.52 9.67
CA VAL A 56 15.88 -22.02 9.29
C VAL A 56 15.14 -20.90 8.56
N VAL A 57 14.64 -21.22 7.36
CA VAL A 57 13.86 -20.30 6.54
C VAL A 57 12.40 -20.32 6.99
N HIS A 58 11.91 -19.16 7.39
CA HIS A 58 10.51 -18.93 7.73
C HIS A 58 9.84 -18.16 6.59
N LYS A 59 8.68 -18.68 6.15
CA LYS A 59 7.82 -17.97 5.18
C LYS A 59 6.84 -17.08 5.94
N ASP A 60 6.74 -15.84 5.51
CA ASP A 60 5.90 -14.82 6.12
C ASP A 60 5.35 -13.89 5.02
N PHE A 61 4.62 -12.86 5.42
CA PHE A 61 4.11 -11.85 4.51
C PHE A 61 4.47 -10.45 5.02
N ALA A 62 4.81 -9.57 4.10
CA ALA A 62 5.05 -8.17 4.41
C ALA A 62 4.54 -7.25 3.29
N ARG A 63 4.17 -6.03 3.65
CA ARG A 63 4.13 -4.92 2.70
C ARG A 63 5.52 -4.33 2.61
N ILE A 64 5.89 -3.84 1.44
CA ILE A 64 7.21 -3.27 1.20
C ILE A 64 7.03 -1.87 0.63
N ARG A 65 7.89 -0.95 1.02
CA ARG A 65 8.04 0.36 0.37
C ARG A 65 9.51 0.68 0.20
N LEU A 66 9.82 1.48 -0.79
CA LEU A 66 11.16 2.06 -0.94
C LEU A 66 11.27 3.34 -0.12
N GLN A 67 12.41 3.53 0.51
CA GLN A 67 12.73 4.72 1.28
C GLN A 67 14.14 5.19 0.96
N GLN A 68 14.26 6.46 0.56
CA GLN A 68 15.55 7.13 0.39
C GLN A 68 16.14 7.45 1.76
N THR A 69 17.40 7.08 1.95
CA THR A 69 18.23 7.45 3.12
C THR A 69 19.49 8.17 2.66
N GLU A 70 20.37 8.55 3.59
CA GLU A 70 21.66 9.14 3.26
C GLU A 70 22.58 8.15 2.52
N ASP A 71 22.43 6.85 2.78
CA ASP A 71 23.25 5.77 2.22
C ASP A 71 22.71 5.21 0.90
N GLY A 72 21.46 5.57 0.51
CA GLY A 72 20.84 5.10 -0.73
C GLY A 72 19.36 4.78 -0.59
N LEU A 73 18.85 4.06 -1.58
CA LEU A 73 17.48 3.59 -1.62
C LEU A 73 17.38 2.19 -0.99
N HIS A 74 16.54 2.06 0.04
CA HIS A 74 16.40 0.81 0.80
C HIS A 74 14.95 0.33 0.88
N PRO A 75 14.69 -1.00 0.90
CA PRO A 75 13.37 -1.54 1.16
C PRO A 75 13.05 -1.50 2.66
N VAL A 76 11.86 -1.03 2.99
CA VAL A 76 11.29 -1.09 4.34
C VAL A 76 10.20 -2.14 4.36
N PHE A 77 10.41 -3.18 5.16
CA PHE A 77 9.47 -4.29 5.33
C PHE A 77 8.52 -4.01 6.49
N LEU A 78 7.23 -4.17 6.24
CA LEU A 78 6.13 -4.00 7.17
C LEU A 78 5.44 -5.36 7.31
N PRO A 79 5.84 -6.21 8.28
CA PRO A 79 5.38 -7.58 8.36
C PRO A 79 3.90 -7.67 8.76
N LEU A 80 3.23 -8.71 8.29
CA LEU A 80 1.94 -9.14 8.80
C LEU A 80 2.13 -9.69 10.23
N ILE A 81 1.43 -9.11 11.20
CA ILE A 81 1.48 -9.57 12.59
C ILE A 81 0.23 -10.37 12.96
N ALA A 82 0.42 -11.51 13.63
CA ALA A 82 -0.68 -12.39 14.00
C ALA A 82 -1.65 -11.76 15.01
N LYS A 83 -1.12 -10.95 15.93
CA LYS A 83 -1.91 -10.25 16.96
C LYS A 83 -1.55 -8.77 16.94
N ASN A 84 -2.57 -7.91 16.72
CA ASN A 84 -2.38 -6.48 16.81
C ASN A 84 -2.05 -6.02 18.24
N ASN A 85 -1.46 -4.84 18.35
CA ASN A 85 -1.06 -4.22 19.63
C ASN A 85 -2.10 -3.20 20.13
N LEU A 86 -3.39 -3.55 20.01
CA LEU A 86 -4.49 -2.67 20.43
C LEU A 86 -4.76 -2.68 21.94
N GLU A 87 -4.07 -3.48 22.73
CA GLU A 87 -4.27 -3.64 24.17
C GLU A 87 -4.12 -2.34 24.99
N TYR A 88 -3.42 -1.34 24.44
CA TYR A 88 -3.23 -0.02 25.08
C TYR A 88 -4.38 0.96 24.81
N PHE A 89 -5.37 0.58 24.00
CA PHE A 89 -6.50 1.41 23.63
C PHE A 89 -7.76 1.00 24.38
N THR A 90 -8.69 1.96 24.61
CA THR A 90 -10.03 1.66 25.16
C THR A 90 -10.84 0.81 24.17
N GLU A 91 -11.88 0.14 24.63
CA GLU A 91 -12.74 -0.69 23.75
C GLU A 91 -13.38 0.13 22.62
N GLU A 92 -13.75 1.39 22.90
CA GLU A 92 -14.28 2.31 21.89
C GLU A 92 -13.22 2.65 20.82
N GLN A 93 -11.99 2.95 21.27
CA GLN A 93 -10.87 3.22 20.36
C GLN A 93 -10.48 1.98 19.55
N LYS A 94 -10.47 0.79 20.15
CA LYS A 94 -10.24 -0.47 19.43
C LYS A 94 -11.24 -0.68 18.31
N THR A 95 -12.52 -0.49 18.64
CA THR A 95 -13.61 -0.62 17.65
C THR A 95 -13.45 0.38 16.53
N ALA A 96 -13.13 1.63 16.84
CA ALA A 96 -12.93 2.66 15.83
C ALA A 96 -11.73 2.34 14.91
N LEU A 97 -10.59 1.92 15.48
CA LEU A 97 -9.39 1.52 14.72
C LEU A 97 -9.67 0.29 13.84
N GLN A 98 -10.39 -0.71 14.35
CA GLN A 98 -10.79 -1.91 13.60
C GLN A 98 -11.75 -1.60 12.46
N ASN A 99 -12.54 -0.53 12.59
CA ASN A 99 -13.40 0.00 11.53
C ASN A 99 -12.64 0.91 10.52
N GLY A 100 -11.32 0.97 10.61
CA GLY A 100 -10.47 1.74 9.68
C GLY A 100 -10.43 3.25 9.96
N GLN A 101 -10.93 3.70 11.11
CA GLN A 101 -10.86 5.10 11.52
C GLN A 101 -9.44 5.48 11.97
N VAL A 102 -9.10 6.74 11.80
CA VAL A 102 -7.87 7.35 12.33
C VAL A 102 -8.23 8.11 13.61
N LEU A 103 -7.45 7.91 14.66
CA LEU A 103 -7.70 8.53 15.96
C LEU A 103 -6.52 9.41 16.38
N LYS A 104 -6.82 10.59 16.90
CA LYS A 104 -5.83 11.45 17.59
C LYS A 104 -5.82 11.11 19.07
N VAL A 105 -4.76 10.51 19.58
CA VAL A 105 -4.64 9.98 20.94
C VAL A 105 -3.32 10.38 21.59
N LEU A 106 -3.35 10.54 22.90
CA LEU A 106 -2.12 10.71 23.70
C LEU A 106 -1.53 9.32 23.98
N LEU A 107 -0.37 9.04 23.38
CA LEU A 107 0.31 7.75 23.58
C LEU A 107 1.19 7.79 24.84
N PRO A 108 1.02 6.82 25.76
CA PRO A 108 1.85 6.74 26.98
C PRO A 108 3.34 6.50 26.67
N SER A 109 3.65 5.83 25.57
CA SER A 109 5.01 5.44 25.19
C SER A 109 5.95 6.63 24.93
N ASN A 110 5.41 7.76 24.43
CA ASN A 110 6.18 8.97 24.12
C ASN A 110 5.61 10.24 24.75
N ASN A 111 4.53 10.11 25.55
CA ASN A 111 3.81 11.20 26.18
C ASN A 111 3.49 12.35 25.22
N SER A 112 3.09 12.02 24.00
CA SER A 112 2.73 13.00 22.97
C SER A 112 1.43 12.60 22.25
N TRP A 113 0.75 13.61 21.68
CA TRP A 113 -0.38 13.40 20.82
C TRP A 113 0.08 12.79 19.49
N ASN A 114 -0.60 11.74 19.07
CA ASN A 114 -0.33 11.05 17.82
C ASN A 114 -1.65 10.75 17.10
N TYR A 115 -1.60 10.77 15.78
CA TYR A 115 -2.60 10.09 14.98
C TYR A 115 -2.23 8.60 14.90
N VAL A 116 -3.21 7.75 15.09
CA VAL A 116 -3.06 6.29 15.06
C VAL A 116 -4.07 5.70 14.09
N GLN A 117 -3.63 4.74 13.30
CA GLN A 117 -4.42 3.97 12.35
C GLN A 117 -4.03 2.50 12.44
N LEU A 118 -5.01 1.60 12.33
CA LEU A 118 -4.75 0.18 12.11
C LEU A 118 -4.59 -0.06 10.60
N ASP A 119 -3.45 -0.58 10.18
CA ASP A 119 -3.28 -1.11 8.82
C ASP A 119 -3.93 -2.49 8.75
N GLY A 120 -5.10 -2.58 8.11
CA GLY A 120 -5.85 -3.83 8.00
C GLY A 120 -5.10 -4.94 7.27
N ALA A 121 -4.15 -4.60 6.37
CA ALA A 121 -3.38 -5.59 5.64
C ALA A 121 -2.31 -6.25 6.54
N THR A 122 -1.56 -5.46 7.30
CA THR A 122 -0.49 -5.97 8.18
C THR A 122 -0.95 -6.29 9.59
N ASN A 123 -2.19 -5.90 9.94
CA ASN A 123 -2.74 -5.97 11.30
C ASN A 123 -1.91 -5.18 12.34
N ALA A 124 -1.07 -4.25 11.88
CA ALA A 124 -0.20 -3.43 12.70
C ALA A 124 -0.77 -2.02 12.89
N THR A 125 -0.57 -1.41 14.06
CA THR A 125 -0.86 0.02 14.24
C THR A 125 0.25 0.87 13.66
N ILE A 126 -0.15 1.93 12.95
CA ILE A 126 0.73 3.00 12.50
C ILE A 126 0.48 4.19 13.40
N SER A 127 1.55 4.86 13.79
CA SER A 127 1.47 6.04 14.66
C SER A 127 2.40 7.13 14.14
N VAL A 128 1.86 8.34 14.00
CA VAL A 128 2.60 9.53 13.58
C VAL A 128 2.29 10.67 14.54
N LYS A 129 3.30 11.46 14.92
CA LYS A 129 3.12 12.62 15.79
C LYS A 129 2.10 13.59 15.22
N ALA A 130 1.21 14.11 16.08
CA ALA A 130 0.12 14.96 15.65
C ALA A 130 0.61 16.25 15.00
N ASP A 131 1.67 16.86 15.51
CA ASP A 131 2.26 18.09 14.97
C ASP A 131 2.70 17.94 13.49
N ILE A 132 3.20 16.77 13.09
CA ILE A 132 3.58 16.47 11.70
C ILE A 132 2.32 16.46 10.81
N ILE A 133 1.29 15.72 11.22
CA ILE A 133 0.05 15.64 10.44
C ILE A 133 -0.66 16.98 10.38
N ASP A 134 -0.77 17.68 11.51
CA ASP A 134 -1.41 19.00 11.60
C ASP A 134 -0.71 20.02 10.67
N GLN A 135 0.64 19.98 10.58
CA GLN A 135 1.40 20.81 9.65
C GLN A 135 1.12 20.44 8.18
N ASN A 136 1.05 19.14 7.87
CA ASN A 136 0.76 18.67 6.53
C ASN A 136 -0.68 19.01 6.11
N LEU A 137 -1.65 18.91 7.04
CA LEU A 137 -3.04 19.35 6.81
C LEU A 137 -3.11 20.86 6.52
N SER A 138 -2.39 21.68 7.28
CA SER A 138 -2.32 23.12 7.04
C SER A 138 -1.73 23.44 5.66
N THR A 139 -0.70 22.71 5.25
CA THR A 139 -0.08 22.85 3.93
C THR A 139 -1.07 22.47 2.81
N LEU A 140 -1.79 21.35 2.96
CA LEU A 140 -2.83 20.95 2.02
C LEU A 140 -3.95 21.98 1.96
N ALA A 141 -4.45 22.44 3.11
CA ALA A 141 -5.54 23.42 3.21
C ALA A 141 -5.21 24.71 2.43
N ASN A 142 -4.00 25.22 2.61
CA ASN A 142 -3.54 26.40 1.88
C ASN A 142 -3.44 26.16 0.37
N LYS A 143 -3.02 24.97 -0.05
CA LYS A 143 -2.84 24.61 -1.47
C LYS A 143 -4.18 24.48 -2.22
N VAL A 144 -5.20 23.91 -1.56
CA VAL A 144 -6.48 23.56 -2.21
C VAL A 144 -7.66 24.43 -1.73
N GLY A 145 -7.43 25.36 -0.81
CA GLY A 145 -8.45 26.31 -0.34
C GLY A 145 -9.48 25.68 0.61
N LEU A 146 -9.06 24.79 1.53
CA LEU A 146 -9.93 24.27 2.57
C LEU A 146 -10.22 25.33 3.63
N SER A 147 -11.42 25.32 4.16
CA SER A 147 -11.82 26.18 5.29
C SER A 147 -11.30 25.62 6.63
N GLU A 148 -11.32 26.44 7.68
CA GLU A 148 -11.00 25.98 9.04
C GLU A 148 -11.91 24.81 9.48
N SER A 149 -13.20 24.86 9.12
CA SER A 149 -14.14 23.77 9.41
C SER A 149 -13.73 22.45 8.73
N ASP A 150 -13.22 22.54 7.49
CA ASP A 150 -12.75 21.34 6.76
C ASP A 150 -11.52 20.75 7.43
N VAL A 151 -10.59 21.59 7.89
CA VAL A 151 -9.41 21.14 8.62
C VAL A 151 -9.79 20.45 9.92
N MET A 152 -10.75 21.01 10.67
CA MET A 152 -11.27 20.37 11.90
C MET A 152 -11.88 18.99 11.61
N GLU A 153 -12.65 18.85 10.54
CA GLU A 153 -13.21 17.55 10.16
C GLU A 153 -12.10 16.54 9.79
N LEU A 154 -11.05 16.99 9.08
CA LEU A 154 -9.89 16.16 8.78
C LEU A 154 -9.16 15.72 10.06
N GLU A 155 -8.96 16.63 11.02
CA GLU A 155 -8.33 16.33 12.32
C GLU A 155 -9.13 15.32 13.16
N GLU A 156 -10.46 15.29 12.97
CA GLU A 156 -11.35 14.28 13.56
C GLU A 156 -11.28 12.91 12.82
N GLY A 157 -10.42 12.79 11.80
CA GLY A 157 -10.27 11.57 11.01
C GLY A 157 -11.34 11.36 9.94
N LYS A 158 -12.13 12.39 9.62
CA LYS A 158 -13.14 12.33 8.56
C LYS A 158 -12.52 12.60 7.19
N VAL A 159 -13.21 12.17 6.14
CA VAL A 159 -12.90 12.52 4.75
C VAL A 159 -13.70 13.76 4.37
N VAL A 160 -13.03 14.78 3.89
CA VAL A 160 -13.64 16.01 3.40
C VAL A 160 -13.66 15.98 1.88
N THR A 161 -14.82 16.29 1.29
CA THR A 161 -15.01 16.38 -0.17
C THR A 161 -15.39 17.82 -0.56
N LYS A 162 -14.71 18.37 -1.56
CA LYS A 162 -14.96 19.72 -2.11
C LYS A 162 -15.13 19.67 -3.62
N GLY A 163 -15.83 20.69 -4.14
CA GLY A 163 -16.06 20.88 -5.57
C GLY A 163 -17.44 20.35 -6.01
N GLU A 164 -17.71 20.55 -7.30
CA GLU A 164 -18.94 20.13 -7.96
C GLU A 164 -18.73 18.82 -8.73
N GLU A 165 -19.80 18.17 -9.14
CA GLU A 165 -19.77 16.94 -9.93
C GLU A 165 -18.84 17.08 -11.15
N GLY A 166 -17.90 16.14 -11.30
CA GLY A 166 -16.87 16.16 -12.34
C GLY A 166 -15.59 16.96 -12.01
N LYS A 167 -15.55 17.70 -10.87
CA LYS A 167 -14.37 18.41 -10.35
C LYS A 167 -14.22 18.26 -8.84
N MET A 168 -14.69 17.15 -8.31
CA MET A 168 -14.57 16.87 -6.88
C MET A 168 -13.13 16.54 -6.50
N PHE A 169 -12.77 16.96 -5.29
CA PHE A 169 -11.53 16.63 -4.61
C PHE A 169 -11.87 16.14 -3.22
N SER A 170 -11.31 15.00 -2.82
CA SER A 170 -11.48 14.46 -1.47
C SER A 170 -10.13 14.28 -0.80
N ALA A 171 -10.07 14.59 0.49
CA ALA A 171 -8.89 14.39 1.32
C ALA A 171 -9.26 13.79 2.68
N GLY A 172 -8.34 13.06 3.27
CA GLY A 172 -8.47 12.45 4.60
C GLY A 172 -7.12 11.99 5.12
N ILE A 173 -7.02 11.78 6.42
CA ILE A 173 -5.81 11.20 7.01
C ILE A 173 -5.72 9.73 6.63
N ASP A 174 -4.57 9.34 6.08
CA ASP A 174 -4.19 7.96 5.81
C ASP A 174 -2.70 7.81 6.12
N LEU A 175 -2.39 7.23 7.25
CA LEU A 175 -1.02 7.07 7.72
C LEU A 175 -0.20 6.06 6.91
N ASN A 176 -0.81 5.43 5.92
CA ASN A 176 -0.08 4.65 4.91
C ASN A 176 0.60 5.53 3.86
N GLU A 177 0.14 6.78 3.71
CA GLU A 177 0.79 7.75 2.83
C GLU A 177 2.01 8.37 3.51
N GLU A 178 2.98 8.81 2.71
CA GLU A 178 4.22 9.43 3.23
C GLU A 178 3.94 10.69 4.04
N THR A 179 3.01 11.52 3.57
CA THR A 179 2.59 12.75 4.28
C THR A 179 1.58 12.48 5.39
N GLY A 180 1.10 11.24 5.53
CA GLY A 180 -0.01 10.87 6.40
C GLY A 180 -1.38 11.37 5.91
N ILE A 181 -1.45 11.90 4.69
CA ILE A 181 -2.68 12.45 4.09
C ILE A 181 -2.84 11.90 2.68
N ARG A 182 -3.99 11.30 2.42
CA ARG A 182 -4.41 10.91 1.08
C ARG A 182 -5.33 11.95 0.48
N SER A 183 -5.10 12.30 -0.77
CA SER A 183 -5.99 13.15 -1.56
C SER A 183 -6.24 12.56 -2.94
N VAL A 184 -7.48 12.65 -3.40
CA VAL A 184 -7.90 12.12 -4.70
C VAL A 184 -8.73 13.14 -5.47
N ASN A 185 -8.66 13.10 -6.79
CA ASN A 185 -9.61 13.79 -7.65
C ASN A 185 -10.87 12.91 -7.81
N GLY A 186 -11.86 13.15 -6.99
CA GLY A 186 -13.09 12.39 -6.89
C GLY A 186 -13.79 12.58 -5.55
N ASP A 187 -14.82 11.80 -5.30
CA ASP A 187 -15.60 11.81 -4.08
C ASP A 187 -14.98 10.96 -2.95
N ALA A 188 -15.68 10.93 -1.81
CA ALA A 188 -15.24 10.15 -0.65
C ALA A 188 -15.26 8.63 -0.91
N GLN A 189 -16.12 8.14 -1.83
CA GLN A 189 -16.14 6.73 -2.21
C GLN A 189 -14.84 6.36 -2.93
N LYS A 190 -14.43 7.17 -3.92
CA LYS A 190 -13.16 6.97 -4.63
C LYS A 190 -11.96 7.07 -3.69
N TRP A 191 -12.00 8.00 -2.71
CA TRP A 191 -10.97 8.10 -1.69
C TRP A 191 -10.84 6.80 -0.89
N GLN A 192 -11.97 6.21 -0.49
CA GLN A 192 -11.99 4.95 0.26
C GLN A 192 -11.47 3.78 -0.60
N GLU A 193 -11.92 3.68 -1.85
CA GLU A 193 -11.45 2.65 -2.80
C GLU A 193 -9.93 2.70 -2.99
N GLU A 194 -9.35 3.90 -3.11
CA GLU A 194 -7.91 4.07 -3.22
C GLU A 194 -7.18 3.79 -1.90
N LYS A 195 -7.78 4.12 -0.73
CA LYS A 195 -7.24 3.81 0.60
C LYS A 195 -7.16 2.32 0.83
N ASP A 196 -8.22 1.59 0.53
CA ASP A 196 -8.28 0.14 0.72
C ASP A 196 -7.24 -0.59 -0.16
N GLY A 197 -6.60 0.18 -1.05
CA GLY A 197 -5.46 -0.29 -1.81
C GLY A 197 -5.77 -1.50 -2.67
N ASN A 198 -7.04 -1.64 -3.07
CA ASN A 198 -7.45 -2.67 -4.01
C ASN A 198 -6.76 -2.43 -5.36
N VAL A 199 -5.49 -2.83 -5.40
CA VAL A 199 -4.86 -3.10 -6.68
C VAL A 199 -5.72 -4.15 -7.32
N MET A 200 -6.46 -3.77 -8.36
CA MET A 200 -7.26 -4.70 -9.15
C MET A 200 -6.28 -5.64 -9.83
N LEU A 201 -5.99 -6.73 -9.12
CA LEU A 201 -5.19 -7.82 -9.67
C LEU A 201 -6.12 -8.91 -10.12
N ASP A 202 -5.88 -9.40 -11.32
CA ASP A 202 -6.49 -10.63 -11.80
C ASP A 202 -6.01 -11.82 -10.95
N LYS A 203 -6.72 -12.94 -11.04
CA LYS A 203 -6.28 -14.20 -10.39
C LYS A 203 -4.86 -14.57 -10.82
N TYR A 204 -4.54 -14.35 -12.10
CA TYR A 204 -3.23 -14.61 -12.70
C TYR A 204 -2.73 -13.35 -13.39
N ASN A 205 -1.56 -12.87 -12.99
CA ASN A 205 -0.88 -11.72 -13.57
C ASN A 205 0.46 -12.22 -14.13
N PHE A 206 0.44 -12.61 -15.41
CA PHE A 206 1.60 -13.18 -16.11
C PHE A 206 2.62 -12.11 -16.41
N GLY A 207 3.87 -12.35 -16.02
CA GLY A 207 5.05 -11.56 -16.34
C GLY A 207 5.92 -12.21 -17.42
N ILE A 208 7.21 -11.94 -17.38
CA ILE A 208 8.20 -12.46 -18.31
C ILE A 208 8.75 -13.80 -17.81
N TYR A 209 8.97 -13.92 -16.51
CA TYR A 209 9.65 -15.05 -15.85
C TYR A 209 8.69 -15.96 -15.09
N GLY A 210 7.50 -15.46 -14.78
CA GLY A 210 6.51 -16.19 -14.01
C GLY A 210 5.18 -15.44 -13.90
N CYS A 211 4.43 -15.75 -12.86
CA CYS A 211 3.09 -15.22 -12.65
C CYS A 211 2.86 -14.87 -11.18
N TRP A 212 2.44 -13.65 -10.93
CA TRP A 212 1.86 -13.27 -9.64
C TRP A 212 0.40 -13.73 -9.59
N THR A 213 0.12 -14.63 -8.67
CA THR A 213 -1.22 -15.18 -8.44
C THR A 213 -1.85 -14.58 -7.20
N LYS A 214 -3.17 -14.47 -7.20
CA LYS A 214 -3.96 -14.02 -6.06
C LYS A 214 -4.97 -15.09 -5.67
N ASP A 215 -4.94 -15.51 -4.41
CA ASP A 215 -5.93 -16.47 -3.88
C ASP A 215 -7.27 -15.79 -3.55
N ASP A 216 -8.27 -16.58 -3.14
CA ASP A 216 -9.61 -16.09 -2.78
C ASP A 216 -9.60 -15.15 -1.54
N LYS A 217 -8.52 -15.15 -0.76
CA LYS A 217 -8.32 -14.26 0.39
C LYS A 217 -7.55 -12.99 0.03
N GLY A 218 -7.13 -12.86 -1.24
CA GLY A 218 -6.35 -11.72 -1.72
C GLY A 218 -4.85 -11.81 -1.44
N MET A 219 -4.36 -12.97 -0.95
CA MET A 219 -2.94 -13.19 -0.71
C MET A 219 -2.21 -13.45 -2.02
N LEU A 220 -1.05 -12.82 -2.17
CA LEU A 220 -0.22 -12.98 -3.37
C LEU A 220 0.79 -14.10 -3.19
N SER A 221 1.06 -14.81 -4.28
CA SER A 221 2.17 -15.73 -4.42
C SER A 221 2.74 -15.65 -5.83
N TYR A 222 4.02 -16.00 -5.98
CA TYR A 222 4.69 -16.02 -7.27
C TYR A 222 4.94 -17.47 -7.68
N VAL A 223 4.66 -17.78 -8.95
CA VAL A 223 4.87 -19.10 -9.56
C VAL A 223 5.78 -18.89 -10.77
N PRO A 224 7.00 -19.47 -10.78
CA PRO A 224 7.87 -19.47 -11.95
C PRO A 224 7.20 -20.15 -13.16
N GLU A 225 7.59 -19.78 -14.39
CA GLU A 225 6.95 -20.29 -15.61
C GLU A 225 7.04 -21.82 -15.74
N ASP A 226 8.15 -22.40 -15.29
CA ASP A 226 8.40 -23.86 -15.32
C ASP A 226 7.57 -24.65 -14.28
N GLU A 227 6.92 -23.95 -13.34
CA GLU A 227 6.05 -24.54 -12.32
C GLU A 227 4.54 -24.33 -12.62
N TYR A 228 4.18 -23.82 -13.81
CA TYR A 228 2.78 -23.57 -14.13
C TYR A 228 1.93 -24.83 -14.13
N SER A 229 0.77 -24.76 -13.48
CA SER A 229 -0.26 -25.79 -13.57
C SER A 229 -0.93 -25.78 -14.96
N GLU A 230 -1.64 -26.88 -15.30
CA GLU A 230 -2.45 -26.90 -16.53
C GLU A 230 -3.46 -25.75 -16.62
N GLU A 231 -4.07 -25.37 -15.48
CA GLU A 231 -5.00 -24.24 -15.40
C GLU A 231 -4.29 -22.92 -15.74
N MET A 232 -3.08 -22.72 -15.24
CA MET A 232 -2.29 -21.52 -15.53
C MET A 232 -1.87 -21.45 -16.99
N CYS A 233 -1.46 -22.55 -17.60
CA CYS A 233 -1.12 -22.60 -19.02
C CYS A 233 -2.33 -22.23 -19.90
N VAL A 234 -3.52 -22.74 -19.60
CA VAL A 234 -4.75 -22.40 -20.32
C VAL A 234 -5.09 -20.91 -20.13
N ALA A 235 -4.93 -20.37 -18.92
CA ALA A 235 -5.19 -18.98 -18.63
C ALA A 235 -4.18 -18.05 -19.35
N GLN A 236 -2.91 -18.44 -19.44
CA GLN A 236 -1.87 -17.71 -20.16
C GLN A 236 -2.19 -17.63 -21.67
N ASP A 237 -2.54 -18.77 -22.28
CA ASP A 237 -2.93 -18.80 -23.69
C ASP A 237 -4.13 -17.89 -23.97
N ALA A 238 -5.14 -17.92 -23.09
CA ALA A 238 -6.30 -17.05 -23.22
C ALA A 238 -5.94 -15.55 -23.08
N ALA A 239 -5.01 -15.21 -22.18
CA ALA A 239 -4.53 -13.83 -22.01
C ALA A 239 -3.76 -13.36 -23.26
N ILE A 240 -2.91 -14.20 -23.85
CA ILE A 240 -2.17 -13.91 -25.07
C ILE A 240 -3.13 -13.67 -26.24
N GLU A 241 -4.14 -14.53 -26.42
CA GLU A 241 -5.14 -14.37 -27.49
C GLU A 241 -5.95 -13.06 -27.33
N LYS A 242 -6.33 -12.72 -26.11
CA LYS A 242 -7.03 -11.46 -25.80
C LYS A 242 -6.15 -10.23 -26.16
N ALA A 243 -4.86 -10.29 -25.81
CA ALA A 243 -3.91 -9.22 -26.12
C ALA A 243 -3.69 -9.05 -27.64
N LYS A 244 -3.65 -10.15 -28.41
CA LYS A 244 -3.57 -10.09 -29.87
C LYS A 244 -4.82 -9.46 -30.50
N GLN A 245 -6.01 -9.81 -29.99
CA GLN A 245 -7.28 -9.24 -30.49
C GLN A 245 -7.36 -7.73 -30.22
N SER A 246 -6.94 -7.28 -29.04
CA SER A 246 -6.95 -5.85 -28.70
C SER A 246 -5.99 -5.02 -29.57
N ARG A 247 -4.85 -5.58 -29.99
CA ARG A 247 -3.89 -4.93 -30.91
C ARG A 247 -4.35 -4.95 -32.37
N GLY A 248 -5.18 -5.93 -32.77
CA GLY A 248 -5.69 -6.05 -34.14
C GLY A 248 -6.85 -5.11 -34.47
N ILE A 249 -7.44 -4.43 -33.51
CA ILE A 249 -8.54 -3.46 -33.70
C ILE A 249 -8.03 -2.04 -34.04
N HIS A 250 -6.72 -1.79 -33.96
CA HIS A 250 -6.10 -0.48 -34.22
C HIS A 250 -5.32 -0.41 -35.54
N MET A 251 -5.63 -1.27 -36.52
CA MET A 251 -5.13 -1.16 -37.92
C MET A 251 -6.26 -0.79 -38.90
#